data_028d16ecd391fc6ef508e2d1f4cdfc50
#
_entry.id   028d16ecd391fc6ef508e2d1f4cdfc50
#
_cell.length_a   1.000
_cell.length_b   1.000
_cell.length_c   1.000
_cell.angle_alpha   90.00
_cell.angle_beta   90.00
_cell.angle_gamma   90.00
#
_symmetry.space_group_name_H-M   'P 1'
#
loop_
_entity.id
_entity.type
_entity.pdbx_description
1 polymer ?
#
loop_
_entity_poly.entity_id
_entity_poly.type
_entity_poly.pdbx_seq_one_letter_code
_entity_poly.pdbx_strand_id
1 'polypeptide(L)'
;MSFNRIRRFSVKTHANDLGGKIWNPLQIWEWKHAVFVELETADGVVGTGESWCFDNRPDALVAFIRSEVAPHVVKADADDLEAITTARNRFATLSARHGMLSSALSAVDIAIWDIRAQKSGRPLWRVLNPYGPGKAVCYASGGLYGQAGSPSLLGAEMARLSGRFRTVKFKIGGLSEAEDLERVNSVLAALPDDTRLIIDCVYSYTYEQFCRLFEKLPQHRIEAVQSPIPAADYRNMARLTAAGIPVMANEAEYRAELHEELVHRRAVRFLQVAPIACGGISRLRALAGLTRGTSVELSLEVSSTALALTAAAQFAASENQVAHVEYHTIHDVFFDWLSICRLPKANGEYMPPAAPGLGFSLAGLDVEPAFEMRDYP
;
A
#
# COMPACT_ATOMS: atom_id res chain seq x y z
N MET A 1 -25.48 8.37 -25.71
CA MET A 1 -24.38 7.56 -25.14
C MET A 1 -23.98 8.24 -23.85
N SER A 2 -23.73 7.48 -22.76
CA SER A 2 -23.25 8.08 -21.50
C SER A 2 -21.87 8.71 -21.70
N PHE A 3 -21.68 9.96 -21.23
CA PHE A 3 -20.37 10.62 -21.24
C PHE A 3 -19.34 9.91 -20.35
N ASN A 4 -19.81 9.06 -19.42
CA ASN A 4 -18.98 8.32 -18.47
C ASN A 4 -18.58 6.94 -18.99
N ARG A 5 -19.01 6.54 -20.21
CA ARG A 5 -18.63 5.27 -20.81
C ARG A 5 -17.15 5.21 -21.09
N ILE A 6 -16.49 4.14 -20.64
CA ILE A 6 -15.07 3.91 -20.87
C ILE A 6 -14.85 3.47 -22.32
N ARG A 7 -14.09 4.26 -23.07
CA ARG A 7 -13.74 4.03 -24.47
C ARG A 7 -12.39 3.42 -24.68
N ARG A 8 -11.44 3.69 -23.77
CA ARG A 8 -10.09 3.17 -23.88
C ARG A 8 -9.63 2.66 -22.52
N PHE A 9 -9.02 1.50 -22.55
CA PHE A 9 -8.31 0.87 -21.47
C PHE A 9 -6.86 0.69 -21.92
N SER A 10 -5.91 1.25 -21.25
CA SER A 10 -4.49 1.05 -21.55
C SER A 10 -3.70 0.63 -20.31
N VAL A 11 -2.70 -0.21 -20.52
CA VAL A 11 -1.75 -0.65 -19.50
C VAL A 11 -0.38 -0.13 -19.88
N LYS A 12 0.31 0.45 -18.93
CA LYS A 12 1.68 0.90 -19.04
C LYS A 12 2.51 0.26 -17.94
N THR A 13 3.79 0.08 -18.20
CA THR A 13 4.75 -0.49 -17.23
C THR A 13 5.94 0.42 -17.05
N HIS A 14 6.61 0.28 -15.92
CA HIS A 14 7.92 0.85 -15.67
C HIS A 14 8.76 -0.12 -14.88
N ALA A 15 10.08 -0.08 -15.10
CA ALA A 15 11.07 -0.84 -14.36
C ALA A 15 12.16 0.07 -13.84
N ASN A 16 12.53 -0.07 -12.58
CA ASN A 16 13.62 0.66 -11.95
C ASN A 16 14.68 -0.32 -11.42
N ASP A 17 15.94 -0.10 -11.82
CA ASP A 17 17.09 -0.80 -11.27
C ASP A 17 17.36 -0.29 -9.84
N LEU A 18 17.45 -1.20 -8.88
CA LEU A 18 17.71 -0.88 -7.47
C LEU A 18 19.20 -0.75 -7.14
N GLY A 19 20.08 -0.91 -8.15
CA GLY A 19 21.53 -0.79 -7.99
C GLY A 19 22.15 -1.95 -7.21
N GLY A 20 21.47 -3.10 -7.14
CA GLY A 20 21.96 -4.30 -6.46
C GLY A 20 20.86 -5.12 -5.81
N LYS A 21 21.27 -6.23 -5.20
CA LYS A 21 20.33 -7.13 -4.52
C LYS A 21 19.93 -6.57 -3.15
N ILE A 22 18.65 -6.33 -2.98
CA ILE A 22 18.04 -6.06 -1.69
C ILE A 22 17.01 -7.14 -1.40
N TRP A 23 16.82 -7.47 -0.13
CA TRP A 23 15.97 -8.58 0.23
C TRP A 23 15.26 -8.43 1.57
N ASN A 24 14.23 -9.21 1.76
CA ASN A 24 13.61 -9.51 3.03
C ASN A 24 13.42 -11.04 3.13
N PRO A 25 12.92 -11.60 4.24
CA PRO A 25 12.72 -13.05 4.39
C PRO A 25 11.89 -13.74 3.30
N LEU A 26 11.08 -13.00 2.55
CA LEU A 26 10.20 -13.57 1.52
C LEU A 26 10.75 -13.43 0.10
N GLN A 27 11.57 -12.40 -0.18
CA GLN A 27 11.90 -12.06 -1.55
C GLN A 27 13.23 -11.30 -1.68
N ILE A 28 13.87 -11.49 -2.84
CA ILE A 28 15.06 -10.75 -3.29
C ILE A 28 14.66 -9.91 -4.50
N TRP A 29 15.09 -8.64 -4.52
CA TRP A 29 14.87 -7.73 -5.64
C TRP A 29 16.19 -7.18 -6.17
N GLU A 30 16.29 -7.10 -7.49
CA GLU A 30 17.30 -6.32 -8.24
C GLU A 30 16.60 -5.17 -8.97
N TRP A 31 15.35 -5.39 -9.35
CA TRP A 31 14.48 -4.45 -10.04
C TRP A 31 13.16 -4.27 -9.31
N LYS A 32 12.57 -3.10 -9.46
CA LYS A 32 11.17 -2.87 -9.08
C LYS A 32 10.36 -2.54 -10.33
N HIS A 33 9.24 -3.21 -10.48
CA HIS A 33 8.31 -3.00 -11.56
C HIS A 33 7.02 -2.35 -11.06
N ALA A 34 6.45 -1.49 -11.90
CA ALA A 34 5.14 -0.90 -11.71
C ALA A 34 4.24 -1.20 -12.92
N VAL A 35 2.95 -1.40 -12.67
CA VAL A 35 1.93 -1.63 -13.69
C VAL A 35 0.80 -0.64 -13.49
N PHE A 36 0.58 0.21 -14.48
CA PHE A 36 -0.42 1.26 -14.46
C PHE A 36 -1.57 0.95 -15.40
N VAL A 37 -2.77 1.37 -15.00
CA VAL A 37 -3.97 1.35 -15.83
C VAL A 37 -4.42 2.78 -16.06
N GLU A 38 -4.66 3.15 -17.31
CA GLU A 38 -5.39 4.37 -17.67
C GLU A 38 -6.72 4.02 -18.32
N LEU A 39 -7.76 4.67 -17.86
CA LEU A 39 -9.12 4.59 -18.40
C LEU A 39 -9.49 5.95 -18.99
N GLU A 40 -9.94 5.97 -20.23
CA GLU A 40 -10.44 7.17 -20.89
C GLU A 40 -11.94 7.06 -21.15
N THR A 41 -12.68 8.06 -20.71
CA THR A 41 -14.12 8.15 -20.93
C THR A 41 -14.47 8.75 -22.29
N ALA A 42 -15.73 8.68 -22.67
CA ALA A 42 -16.23 9.18 -23.96
C ALA A 42 -16.03 10.69 -24.14
N ASP A 43 -15.98 11.44 -23.07
CA ASP A 43 -15.70 12.88 -23.07
C ASP A 43 -14.20 13.23 -22.88
N GLY A 44 -13.31 12.23 -22.93
CA GLY A 44 -11.87 12.40 -22.96
C GLY A 44 -11.20 12.57 -21.61
N VAL A 45 -11.92 12.37 -20.49
CA VAL A 45 -11.30 12.38 -19.16
C VAL A 45 -10.51 11.10 -18.96
N VAL A 46 -9.25 11.22 -18.53
CA VAL A 46 -8.35 10.10 -18.29
C VAL A 46 -8.11 9.95 -16.79
N GLY A 47 -8.47 8.81 -16.24
CA GLY A 47 -8.12 8.43 -14.88
C GLY A 47 -7.01 7.39 -14.85
N THR A 48 -6.20 7.47 -13.82
CA THR A 48 -5.00 6.63 -13.67
C THR A 48 -5.06 5.84 -12.37
N GLY A 49 -4.65 4.58 -12.44
CA GLY A 49 -4.51 3.71 -11.28
C GLY A 49 -3.29 2.81 -11.39
N GLU A 50 -2.90 2.21 -10.27
CA GLU A 50 -1.75 1.31 -10.20
C GLU A 50 -2.17 -0.04 -9.65
N SER A 51 -1.59 -1.10 -10.21
CA SER A 51 -1.76 -2.49 -9.81
C SER A 51 -0.51 -3.00 -9.13
N TRP A 52 -0.63 -3.68 -8.00
CA TRP A 52 0.52 -4.17 -7.26
C TRP A 52 1.25 -5.30 -7.98
N CYS A 53 2.48 -5.04 -8.38
CA CYS A 53 3.39 -6.00 -9.01
C CYS A 53 4.46 -6.43 -7.99
N PHE A 54 4.03 -7.03 -6.86
CA PHE A 54 4.92 -7.35 -5.75
C PHE A 54 5.99 -8.39 -6.10
N ASP A 55 5.62 -9.38 -6.89
CA ASP A 55 6.47 -10.49 -7.31
C ASP A 55 7.42 -10.15 -8.48
N ASN A 56 7.43 -8.89 -8.94
CA ASN A 56 8.20 -8.43 -10.10
C ASN A 56 7.93 -9.25 -11.39
N ARG A 57 6.68 -9.66 -11.60
CA ARG A 57 6.21 -10.37 -12.80
C ARG A 57 5.23 -9.51 -13.60
N PRO A 58 5.67 -8.37 -14.17
CA PRO A 58 4.76 -7.44 -14.85
C PRO A 58 4.07 -8.12 -16.04
N ASP A 59 4.75 -8.97 -16.80
CA ASP A 59 4.17 -9.65 -17.96
C ASP A 59 2.98 -10.53 -17.60
N ALA A 60 3.08 -11.28 -16.50
CA ALA A 60 1.99 -12.12 -16.02
C ALA A 60 0.78 -11.28 -15.60
N LEU A 61 1.01 -10.18 -14.89
CA LEU A 61 -0.05 -9.25 -14.45
C LEU A 61 -0.67 -8.54 -15.65
N VAL A 62 0.12 -8.06 -16.61
CA VAL A 62 -0.38 -7.43 -17.84
C VAL A 62 -1.21 -8.41 -18.67
N ALA A 63 -0.73 -9.65 -18.84
CA ALA A 63 -1.48 -10.69 -19.55
C ALA A 63 -2.82 -10.98 -18.86
N PHE A 64 -2.85 -11.06 -17.53
CA PHE A 64 -4.07 -11.23 -16.74
C PHE A 64 -5.04 -10.04 -16.92
N ILE A 65 -4.55 -8.80 -16.79
CA ILE A 65 -5.36 -7.61 -16.98
C ILE A 65 -5.99 -7.60 -18.39
N ARG A 66 -5.19 -7.93 -19.41
CA ARG A 66 -5.64 -7.97 -20.80
C ARG A 66 -6.75 -8.96 -21.04
N SER A 67 -6.63 -10.18 -20.50
CA SER A 67 -7.58 -11.27 -20.77
C SER A 67 -8.79 -11.29 -19.86
N GLU A 68 -8.60 -10.91 -18.57
CA GLU A 68 -9.61 -11.14 -17.55
C GLU A 68 -10.29 -9.85 -17.05
N VAL A 69 -9.69 -8.67 -17.25
CA VAL A 69 -10.21 -7.42 -16.68
C VAL A 69 -10.65 -6.44 -17.77
N ALA A 70 -9.79 -6.11 -18.72
CA ALA A 70 -10.06 -5.08 -19.73
C ALA A 70 -11.35 -5.32 -20.53
N PRO A 71 -11.69 -6.57 -20.95
CA PRO A 71 -12.94 -6.82 -21.70
C PRO A 71 -14.23 -6.50 -20.95
N HIS A 72 -14.18 -6.48 -19.61
CA HIS A 72 -15.33 -6.17 -18.75
C HIS A 72 -15.42 -4.70 -18.39
N VAL A 73 -14.32 -3.94 -18.55
CA VAL A 73 -14.24 -2.52 -18.20
C VAL A 73 -14.49 -1.63 -19.42
N VAL A 74 -13.95 -2.01 -20.58
CA VAL A 74 -14.25 -1.31 -21.84
C VAL A 74 -15.74 -1.43 -22.12
N LYS A 75 -16.41 -0.31 -22.41
CA LYS A 75 -17.86 -0.15 -22.56
C LYS A 75 -18.65 -0.02 -21.27
N ALA A 76 -18.07 -0.32 -20.11
CA ALA A 76 -18.73 -0.06 -18.83
C ALA A 76 -18.89 1.45 -18.59
N ASP A 77 -19.85 1.83 -17.78
CA ASP A 77 -20.00 3.18 -17.29
C ASP A 77 -19.10 3.36 -16.05
N ALA A 78 -18.31 4.43 -16.03
CA ALA A 78 -17.44 4.72 -14.88
C ALA A 78 -18.22 4.98 -13.58
N ASP A 79 -19.53 5.24 -13.65
CA ASP A 79 -20.41 5.34 -12.48
C ASP A 79 -20.97 3.98 -12.03
N ASP A 80 -20.86 2.93 -12.83
CA ASP A 80 -21.30 1.58 -12.48
C ASP A 80 -20.17 0.74 -11.91
N LEU A 81 -19.79 1.02 -10.67
CA LEU A 81 -18.79 0.23 -9.92
C LEU A 81 -19.27 -1.21 -9.65
N GLU A 82 -20.57 -1.45 -9.64
CA GLU A 82 -21.13 -2.76 -9.37
C GLU A 82 -20.85 -3.73 -10.52
N ALA A 83 -20.91 -3.28 -11.77
CA ALA A 83 -20.56 -4.11 -12.92
C ALA A 83 -19.11 -4.62 -12.83
N ILE A 84 -18.18 -3.74 -12.43
CA ILE A 84 -16.75 -4.08 -12.23
C ILE A 84 -16.59 -5.03 -11.04
N THR A 85 -17.31 -4.81 -9.95
CA THR A 85 -17.27 -5.64 -8.74
C THR A 85 -17.91 -7.03 -8.99
N THR A 86 -18.95 -7.10 -9.84
CA THR A 86 -19.60 -8.37 -10.21
C THR A 86 -18.67 -9.24 -11.05
N ALA A 87 -17.89 -8.67 -11.96
CA ALA A 87 -16.81 -9.39 -12.65
C ALA A 87 -15.83 -10.02 -11.65
N ARG A 88 -15.45 -9.29 -10.60
CA ARG A 88 -14.62 -9.78 -9.49
C ARG A 88 -15.18 -11.04 -8.83
N ASN A 89 -16.44 -11.02 -8.42
CA ASN A 89 -17.06 -12.13 -7.69
C ASN A 89 -17.22 -13.39 -8.56
N ARG A 90 -17.45 -13.21 -9.85
CA ARG A 90 -17.62 -14.31 -10.81
C ARG A 90 -16.34 -15.12 -11.02
N PHE A 91 -15.15 -14.47 -10.98
CA PHE A 91 -13.87 -15.12 -11.24
C PHE A 91 -13.15 -15.58 -9.96
N ALA A 92 -13.31 -14.88 -8.85
CA ALA A 92 -12.62 -15.23 -7.59
C ALA A 92 -13.07 -16.59 -7.04
N THR A 93 -14.36 -16.94 -7.20
CA THR A 93 -14.93 -18.17 -6.64
C THR A 93 -14.42 -19.44 -7.33
N LEU A 94 -14.09 -19.37 -8.62
CA LEU A 94 -13.75 -20.56 -9.41
C LEU A 94 -12.26 -20.82 -9.60
N SER A 95 -11.39 -19.83 -9.34
CA SER A 95 -9.99 -19.91 -9.80
C SER A 95 -8.92 -19.59 -8.76
N ALA A 96 -9.30 -19.32 -7.51
CA ALA A 96 -8.35 -18.93 -6.43
C ALA A 96 -7.36 -17.79 -6.81
N ARG A 97 -7.74 -16.90 -7.73
CA ARG A 97 -6.88 -15.84 -8.30
C ARG A 97 -6.94 -14.54 -7.49
N HIS A 98 -7.18 -14.62 -6.19
CA HIS A 98 -7.47 -13.45 -5.36
C HIS A 98 -6.42 -12.34 -5.46
N GLY A 99 -5.14 -12.65 -5.31
CA GLY A 99 -4.08 -11.65 -5.30
C GLY A 99 -3.97 -10.87 -6.60
N MET A 100 -3.82 -11.55 -7.72
CA MET A 100 -3.66 -10.90 -9.04
C MET A 100 -4.93 -10.17 -9.47
N LEU A 101 -6.10 -10.78 -9.23
CA LEU A 101 -7.38 -10.16 -9.54
C LEU A 101 -7.62 -8.90 -8.69
N SER A 102 -7.40 -8.97 -7.37
CA SER A 102 -7.56 -7.82 -6.50
C SER A 102 -6.61 -6.68 -6.87
N SER A 103 -5.35 -6.98 -7.19
CA SER A 103 -4.38 -5.99 -7.66
C SER A 103 -4.82 -5.32 -8.97
N ALA A 104 -5.26 -6.10 -9.96
CA ALA A 104 -5.75 -5.58 -11.22
C ALA A 104 -6.99 -4.69 -11.05
N LEU A 105 -7.95 -5.13 -10.23
CA LEU A 105 -9.16 -4.37 -9.93
C LEU A 105 -8.87 -3.13 -9.08
N SER A 106 -7.84 -3.14 -8.24
CA SER A 106 -7.40 -1.94 -7.51
C SER A 106 -7.04 -0.81 -8.46
N ALA A 107 -6.26 -1.11 -9.52
CA ALA A 107 -5.89 -0.11 -10.51
C ALA A 107 -7.12 0.47 -11.23
N VAL A 108 -8.07 -0.37 -11.59
CA VAL A 108 -9.32 0.06 -12.23
C VAL A 108 -10.16 0.93 -11.29
N ASP A 109 -10.35 0.51 -10.04
CA ASP A 109 -11.09 1.26 -9.03
C ASP A 109 -10.48 2.64 -8.76
N ILE A 110 -9.15 2.69 -8.56
CA ILE A 110 -8.42 3.95 -8.37
C ILE A 110 -8.59 4.88 -9.58
N ALA A 111 -8.45 4.35 -10.81
CA ALA A 111 -8.63 5.14 -12.04
C ALA A 111 -10.06 5.69 -12.16
N ILE A 112 -11.08 4.92 -11.79
CA ILE A 112 -12.49 5.38 -11.80
C ILE A 112 -12.72 6.47 -10.75
N TRP A 113 -12.19 6.30 -9.54
CA TRP A 113 -12.26 7.35 -8.54
C TRP A 113 -11.52 8.63 -8.94
N ASP A 114 -10.41 8.49 -9.67
CA ASP A 114 -9.69 9.62 -10.25
C ASP A 114 -10.56 10.35 -11.28
N ILE A 115 -11.21 9.65 -12.23
CA ILE A 115 -12.17 10.21 -13.20
C ILE A 115 -13.28 10.99 -12.49
N ARG A 116 -13.92 10.38 -11.49
CA ARG A 116 -15.01 10.99 -10.72
C ARG A 116 -14.59 12.28 -10.05
N ALA A 117 -13.42 12.26 -9.43
CA ALA A 117 -12.88 13.42 -8.74
C ALA A 117 -12.48 14.53 -9.74
N GLN A 118 -11.87 14.19 -10.88
CA GLN A 118 -11.57 15.14 -11.96
C GLN A 118 -12.86 15.80 -12.47
N LYS A 119 -13.90 15.02 -12.79
CA LYS A 119 -15.19 15.54 -13.26
C LYS A 119 -15.90 16.43 -12.24
N SER A 120 -15.67 16.18 -10.95
CA SER A 120 -16.20 17.06 -9.88
C SER A 120 -15.41 18.36 -9.70
N GLY A 121 -14.27 18.52 -10.39
CA GLY A 121 -13.36 19.65 -10.22
C GLY A 121 -12.66 19.70 -8.85
N ARG A 122 -12.60 18.59 -8.12
CA ARG A 122 -12.14 18.54 -6.72
C ARG A 122 -11.06 17.44 -6.53
N PRO A 123 -10.12 17.60 -5.58
CA PRO A 123 -9.22 16.51 -5.22
C PRO A 123 -10.01 15.35 -4.63
N LEU A 124 -9.50 14.14 -4.82
CA LEU A 124 -10.19 12.90 -4.45
C LEU A 124 -10.60 12.89 -2.96
N TRP A 125 -9.74 13.30 -2.05
CA TRP A 125 -10.06 13.32 -0.62
C TRP A 125 -11.29 14.17 -0.29
N ARG A 126 -11.50 15.29 -0.99
CA ARG A 126 -12.68 16.15 -0.81
C ARG A 126 -13.96 15.54 -1.40
N VAL A 127 -13.82 14.72 -2.44
CA VAL A 127 -14.96 13.96 -3.01
C VAL A 127 -15.38 12.84 -2.06
N LEU A 128 -14.40 12.17 -1.44
CA LEU A 128 -14.65 11.09 -0.49
C LEU A 128 -15.26 11.61 0.81
N ASN A 129 -14.66 12.64 1.42
CA ASN A 129 -15.16 13.28 2.62
C ASN A 129 -14.54 14.68 2.78
N PRO A 130 -15.30 15.77 2.53
CA PRO A 130 -14.78 17.13 2.66
C PRO A 130 -14.47 17.56 4.10
N TYR A 131 -14.94 16.80 5.09
CA TYR A 131 -14.73 17.03 6.52
C TYR A 131 -13.64 16.14 7.13
N GLY A 132 -12.92 15.40 6.30
CA GLY A 132 -11.79 14.59 6.73
C GLY A 132 -10.60 15.41 7.24
N PRO A 133 -9.55 14.76 7.77
CA PRO A 133 -8.40 15.45 8.38
C PRO A 133 -7.63 16.35 7.42
N GLY A 134 -7.79 16.20 6.10
CA GLY A 134 -7.15 17.00 5.06
C GLY A 134 -5.65 16.74 4.89
N LYS A 135 -5.10 15.78 5.64
CA LYS A 135 -3.69 15.37 5.59
C LYS A 135 -3.55 13.88 5.90
N ALA A 136 -2.43 13.30 5.52
CA ALA A 136 -1.98 11.98 5.94
C ALA A 136 -0.84 12.12 6.96
N VAL A 137 -0.67 11.10 7.80
CA VAL A 137 0.49 10.96 8.68
C VAL A 137 1.29 9.76 8.16
N CYS A 138 2.54 10.02 7.74
CA CYS A 138 3.41 8.99 7.20
C CYS A 138 4.40 8.50 8.26
N TYR A 139 4.71 7.21 8.21
CA TYR A 139 5.94 6.68 8.79
C TYR A 139 6.96 6.38 7.70
N ALA A 140 8.26 6.46 8.02
CA ALA A 140 9.30 6.07 7.09
C ALA A 140 9.58 4.57 7.18
N SER A 141 9.62 3.90 6.03
CA SER A 141 9.95 2.48 5.92
C SER A 141 11.26 2.30 5.15
N GLY A 142 12.20 1.58 5.76
CA GLY A 142 13.51 1.28 5.20
C GLY A 142 14.08 0.00 5.80
N GLY A 143 15.38 -0.06 5.96
CA GLY A 143 16.07 -1.13 6.67
C GLY A 143 15.91 -2.51 6.05
N LEU A 144 15.79 -2.59 4.71
CA LEU A 144 15.89 -3.86 3.98
C LEU A 144 17.29 -4.44 4.14
N TYR A 145 17.40 -5.74 4.01
CA TYR A 145 18.68 -6.40 3.99
C TYR A 145 19.40 -6.15 2.66
N GLY A 146 20.72 -6.06 2.70
CA GLY A 146 21.56 -5.81 1.53
C GLY A 146 21.85 -4.34 1.25
N GLN A 147 20.95 -3.42 1.58
CA GLN A 147 21.21 -1.98 1.41
C GLN A 147 22.11 -1.40 2.50
N ALA A 148 21.87 -1.74 3.75
CA ALA A 148 22.56 -1.15 4.89
C ALA A 148 23.81 -1.92 5.34
N GLY A 149 24.26 -2.93 4.64
CA GLY A 149 25.52 -3.69 4.83
C GLY A 149 25.85 -4.14 6.27
N SER A 150 25.81 -3.24 7.22
CA SER A 150 26.10 -3.49 8.64
C SER A 150 25.04 -2.86 9.56
N PRO A 151 24.93 -3.30 10.82
CA PRO A 151 24.00 -2.69 11.79
C PRO A 151 24.20 -1.18 11.97
N SER A 152 25.44 -0.69 11.92
CA SER A 152 25.73 0.75 12.05
C SER A 152 25.19 1.56 10.85
N LEU A 153 25.21 1.02 9.65
CA LEU A 153 24.62 1.67 8.47
C LEU A 153 23.10 1.73 8.59
N LEU A 154 22.46 0.70 9.14
CA LEU A 154 21.03 0.71 9.44
C LEU A 154 20.68 1.81 10.46
N GLY A 155 21.45 1.92 11.55
CA GLY A 155 21.28 2.99 12.54
C GLY A 155 21.36 4.37 11.89
N ALA A 156 22.36 4.61 11.04
CA ALA A 156 22.52 5.87 10.32
C ALA A 156 21.36 6.16 9.34
N GLU A 157 20.86 5.14 8.62
CA GLU A 157 19.68 5.27 7.78
C GLU A 157 18.45 5.71 8.60
N MET A 158 18.16 5.02 9.69
CA MET A 158 17.02 5.33 10.55
C MET A 158 17.13 6.70 11.21
N ALA A 159 18.34 7.11 11.63
CA ALA A 159 18.59 8.44 12.17
C ALA A 159 18.31 9.55 11.15
N ARG A 160 18.71 9.36 9.89
CA ARG A 160 18.39 10.31 8.81
C ARG A 160 16.87 10.43 8.59
N LEU A 161 16.15 9.33 8.68
CA LEU A 161 14.69 9.30 8.50
C LEU A 161 13.97 9.94 9.69
N SER A 162 14.42 9.73 10.90
CA SER A 162 13.80 10.29 12.11
C SER A 162 13.81 11.81 12.15
N GLY A 163 14.71 12.47 11.43
CA GLY A 163 14.70 13.93 11.27
C GLY A 163 13.44 14.47 10.56
N ARG A 164 12.65 13.61 9.90
CA ARG A 164 11.45 13.98 9.15
C ARG A 164 10.19 13.22 9.58
N PHE A 165 10.35 12.05 10.20
CA PHE A 165 9.27 11.16 10.58
C PHE A 165 9.34 10.84 12.07
N ARG A 166 8.19 10.89 12.75
CA ARG A 166 8.12 10.51 14.18
C ARG A 166 8.22 9.00 14.37
N THR A 167 7.89 8.23 13.34
CA THR A 167 7.89 6.77 13.37
C THR A 167 8.72 6.25 12.20
N VAL A 168 9.63 5.33 12.48
CA VAL A 168 10.46 4.66 11.49
C VAL A 168 10.22 3.15 11.53
N LYS A 169 10.25 2.52 10.38
CA LYS A 169 10.08 1.07 10.21
C LYS A 169 11.35 0.45 9.61
N PHE A 170 11.75 -0.67 10.17
CA PHE A 170 12.84 -1.51 9.64
C PHE A 170 12.50 -2.99 9.84
N LYS A 171 13.25 -3.87 9.16
CA LYS A 171 12.95 -5.30 9.10
C LYS A 171 13.86 -6.12 10.00
N ILE A 172 13.27 -7.18 10.60
CA ILE A 172 13.95 -8.27 11.31
C ILE A 172 13.38 -9.62 10.82
N GLY A 173 13.97 -10.72 11.27
CA GLY A 173 13.50 -12.08 10.93
C GLY A 173 14.24 -12.71 9.74
N GLY A 174 15.20 -12.01 9.15
CA GLY A 174 16.01 -12.49 8.04
C GLY A 174 17.36 -13.08 8.45
N LEU A 175 17.78 -12.84 9.68
CA LEU A 175 19.06 -13.27 10.23
C LEU A 175 18.83 -14.15 11.48
N SER A 176 19.90 -14.49 12.20
CA SER A 176 19.74 -15.10 13.52
C SER A 176 19.14 -14.09 14.52
N GLU A 177 18.49 -14.58 15.57
CA GLU A 177 17.90 -13.73 16.62
C GLU A 177 18.91 -12.75 17.21
N ALA A 178 20.16 -13.18 17.41
CA ALA A 178 21.22 -12.33 17.96
C ALA A 178 21.58 -11.17 17.00
N GLU A 179 21.73 -11.46 15.72
CA GLU A 179 22.01 -10.45 14.69
C GLU A 179 20.82 -9.48 14.49
N ASP A 180 19.59 -9.99 14.52
CA ASP A 180 18.40 -9.14 14.44
C ASP A 180 18.25 -8.25 15.68
N LEU A 181 18.59 -8.73 16.89
CA LEU A 181 18.65 -7.90 18.08
C LEU A 181 19.78 -6.85 18.01
N GLU A 182 20.93 -7.17 17.42
CA GLU A 182 21.99 -6.20 17.16
C GLU A 182 21.51 -5.10 16.21
N ARG A 183 20.73 -5.44 15.16
CA ARG A 183 20.07 -4.47 14.30
C ARG A 183 19.14 -3.53 15.07
N VAL A 184 18.28 -4.09 15.94
CA VAL A 184 17.40 -3.29 16.82
C VAL A 184 18.22 -2.34 17.70
N ASN A 185 19.26 -2.84 18.36
CA ASN A 185 20.11 -2.05 19.24
C ASN A 185 20.85 -0.92 18.49
N SER A 186 21.33 -1.17 17.27
CA SER A 186 21.98 -0.15 16.45
C SER A 186 21.02 0.98 16.07
N VAL A 187 19.77 0.65 15.80
CA VAL A 187 18.70 1.63 15.53
C VAL A 187 18.42 2.46 16.79
N LEU A 188 18.24 1.80 17.94
CA LEU A 188 17.97 2.47 19.20
C LEU A 188 19.08 3.44 19.60
N ALA A 189 20.35 3.05 19.41
CA ALA A 189 21.49 3.89 19.74
C ALA A 189 21.61 5.14 18.86
N ALA A 190 21.01 5.11 17.67
CA ALA A 190 21.09 6.19 16.69
C ALA A 190 19.88 7.15 16.71
N LEU A 191 18.77 6.74 17.32
CA LEU A 191 17.52 7.50 17.29
C LEU A 191 17.27 8.35 18.51
N PRO A 192 16.65 9.55 18.36
CA PRO A 192 16.05 10.29 19.47
C PRO A 192 15.07 9.42 20.28
N ASP A 193 14.97 9.68 21.59
CA ASP A 193 14.17 8.88 22.52
C ASP A 193 12.66 8.92 22.22
N ASP A 194 12.17 9.98 21.61
CA ASP A 194 10.78 10.18 21.24
C ASP A 194 10.39 9.55 19.88
N THR A 195 11.36 9.02 19.12
CA THR A 195 11.10 8.32 17.87
C THR A 195 10.45 6.98 18.13
N ARG A 196 9.31 6.71 17.49
CA ARG A 196 8.58 5.45 17.58
C ARG A 196 9.08 4.46 16.54
N LEU A 197 8.92 3.16 16.83
CA LEU A 197 9.40 2.09 15.99
C LEU A 197 8.24 1.22 15.47
N ILE A 198 8.26 0.92 14.20
CA ILE A 198 7.54 -0.23 13.63
C ILE A 198 8.57 -1.29 13.31
N ILE A 199 8.44 -2.46 13.90
CA ILE A 199 9.34 -3.60 13.70
C ILE A 199 8.62 -4.58 12.77
N ASP A 200 9.13 -4.75 11.55
CA ASP A 200 8.53 -5.62 10.54
C ASP A 200 9.23 -6.98 10.52
N CYS A 201 8.51 -8.00 10.96
CA CYS A 201 9.01 -9.36 11.10
C CYS A 201 8.80 -10.23 9.85
N VAL A 202 8.11 -9.72 8.83
CA VAL A 202 7.91 -10.38 7.54
C VAL A 202 7.44 -11.84 7.67
N TYR A 203 6.51 -12.11 8.62
CA TYR A 203 5.93 -13.43 8.92
C TYR A 203 6.93 -14.51 9.37
N SER A 204 8.12 -14.14 9.86
CA SER A 204 9.26 -15.05 10.03
C SER A 204 9.23 -15.92 11.28
N TYR A 205 8.40 -15.59 12.27
CA TYR A 205 8.45 -16.27 13.58
C TYR A 205 7.23 -17.17 13.82
N THR A 206 7.40 -18.23 14.62
CA THR A 206 6.25 -18.87 15.27
C THR A 206 5.75 -18.00 16.43
N TYR A 207 4.55 -18.27 16.91
CA TYR A 207 3.98 -17.55 18.06
C TYR A 207 4.93 -17.59 19.29
N GLU A 208 5.47 -18.78 19.62
CA GLU A 208 6.34 -18.95 20.76
C GLU A 208 7.71 -18.26 20.59
N GLN A 209 8.27 -18.31 19.38
CA GLN A 209 9.51 -17.59 19.05
C GLN A 209 9.31 -16.08 19.20
N PHE A 210 8.20 -15.57 18.64
CA PHE A 210 7.91 -14.14 18.70
C PHE A 210 7.67 -13.66 20.13
N CYS A 211 6.94 -14.42 20.97
CA CYS A 211 6.73 -14.03 22.36
C CYS A 211 8.07 -13.88 23.11
N ARG A 212 9.00 -14.84 22.96
CA ARG A 212 10.34 -14.75 23.58
C ARG A 212 11.18 -13.59 23.04
N LEU A 213 11.09 -13.31 21.74
CA LEU A 213 11.77 -12.19 21.12
C LEU A 213 11.21 -10.87 21.64
N PHE A 214 9.89 -10.72 21.72
CA PHE A 214 9.22 -9.48 22.12
C PHE A 214 9.62 -9.03 23.54
N GLU A 215 9.89 -9.96 24.45
CA GLU A 215 10.42 -9.67 25.80
C GLU A 215 11.75 -8.92 25.78
N LYS A 216 12.55 -9.09 24.71
CA LYS A 216 13.86 -8.48 24.52
C LYS A 216 13.82 -7.15 23.76
N LEU A 217 12.66 -6.81 23.19
CA LEU A 217 12.49 -5.61 22.40
C LEU A 217 12.18 -4.37 23.28
N PRO A 218 12.44 -3.15 22.80
CA PRO A 218 12.17 -1.90 23.53
C PRO A 218 10.66 -1.56 23.50
N GLN A 219 9.85 -2.31 24.22
CA GLN A 219 8.38 -2.28 24.15
C GLN A 219 7.80 -0.86 24.28
N HIS A 220 8.39 -0.01 25.11
CA HIS A 220 7.96 1.38 25.32
C HIS A 220 8.15 2.29 24.08
N ARG A 221 9.02 1.89 23.14
CA ARG A 221 9.28 2.60 21.88
C ARG A 221 8.45 2.06 20.71
N ILE A 222 7.83 0.87 20.85
CA ILE A 222 7.14 0.18 19.76
C ILE A 222 5.79 0.82 19.53
N GLU A 223 5.57 1.32 18.31
CA GLU A 223 4.28 1.76 17.77
C GLU A 223 3.47 0.56 17.27
N ALA A 224 4.14 -0.30 16.49
CA ALA A 224 3.55 -1.51 15.97
C ALA A 224 4.60 -2.60 15.72
N VAL A 225 4.14 -3.85 15.74
CA VAL A 225 4.88 -5.00 15.21
C VAL A 225 4.17 -5.50 13.98
N GLN A 226 4.82 -5.34 12.82
CA GLN A 226 4.25 -5.75 11.55
C GLN A 226 4.54 -7.22 11.28
N SER A 227 3.49 -7.96 10.91
CA SER A 227 3.57 -9.33 10.40
C SER A 227 4.47 -10.26 11.23
N PRO A 228 4.24 -10.36 12.57
CA PRO A 228 5.15 -11.10 13.47
C PRO A 228 5.14 -12.61 13.22
N ILE A 229 4.00 -13.17 12.85
CA ILE A 229 3.75 -14.59 12.68
C ILE A 229 3.03 -14.86 11.35
N PRO A 230 2.91 -16.10 10.87
CA PRO A 230 2.28 -16.41 9.58
C PRO A 230 0.93 -15.74 9.36
N ALA A 231 0.71 -15.23 8.16
CA ALA A 231 -0.46 -14.44 7.77
C ALA A 231 -1.80 -15.12 8.06
N ALA A 232 -1.87 -16.43 7.99
CA ALA A 232 -3.09 -17.22 8.23
C ALA A 232 -3.34 -17.56 9.71
N ASP A 233 -2.43 -17.20 10.62
CA ASP A 233 -2.57 -17.55 12.05
C ASP A 233 -3.31 -16.47 12.84
N TYR A 234 -4.55 -16.19 12.43
CA TYR A 234 -5.42 -15.17 13.05
C TYR A 234 -5.67 -15.40 14.54
N ARG A 235 -5.69 -16.69 14.96
CA ARG A 235 -5.92 -17.06 16.37
C ARG A 235 -4.77 -16.57 17.25
N ASN A 236 -3.55 -16.84 16.84
CA ASN A 236 -2.38 -16.41 17.60
C ASN A 236 -2.12 -14.91 17.44
N MET A 237 -2.44 -14.27 16.30
CA MET A 237 -2.46 -12.81 16.20
C MET A 237 -3.38 -12.19 17.25
N ALA A 238 -4.61 -12.72 17.41
CA ALA A 238 -5.54 -12.25 18.43
C ALA A 238 -5.00 -12.42 19.85
N ARG A 239 -4.27 -13.51 20.13
CA ARG A 239 -3.59 -13.72 21.43
C ARG A 239 -2.49 -12.70 21.68
N LEU A 240 -1.67 -12.38 20.66
CA LEU A 240 -0.65 -11.33 20.75
C LEU A 240 -1.28 -9.98 21.07
N THR A 241 -2.32 -9.60 20.34
CA THR A 241 -3.02 -8.33 20.56
C THR A 241 -3.68 -8.26 21.94
N ALA A 242 -4.30 -9.37 22.40
CA ALA A 242 -4.88 -9.47 23.73
C ALA A 242 -3.82 -9.38 24.86
N ALA A 243 -2.59 -9.77 24.58
CA ALA A 243 -1.43 -9.59 25.48
C ALA A 243 -0.85 -8.15 25.46
N GLY A 244 -1.47 -7.22 24.72
CA GLY A 244 -1.04 -5.82 24.64
C GLY A 244 0.02 -5.55 23.58
N ILE A 245 0.35 -6.52 22.72
CA ILE A 245 1.28 -6.34 21.61
C ILE A 245 0.54 -5.64 20.46
N PRO A 246 1.02 -4.47 19.97
CA PRO A 246 0.34 -3.72 18.93
C PRO A 246 0.59 -4.33 17.55
N VAL A 247 -0.09 -5.45 17.23
CA VAL A 247 0.06 -6.17 15.96
C VAL A 247 -0.44 -5.31 14.80
N MET A 248 0.38 -5.19 13.76
CA MET A 248 0.05 -4.64 12.45
C MET A 248 0.07 -5.78 11.42
N ALA A 249 -1.03 -6.03 10.77
CA ALA A 249 -1.18 -7.04 9.71
C ALA A 249 -2.48 -6.73 8.93
N ASN A 250 -2.76 -7.18 7.77
CA ASN A 250 -2.08 -8.21 7.00
C ASN A 250 -2.02 -7.72 5.55
N GLU A 251 -0.94 -7.10 5.13
CA GLU A 251 -0.78 -6.50 3.79
C GLU A 251 -0.90 -7.54 2.66
N ALA A 252 -0.56 -8.78 2.96
CA ALA A 252 -0.64 -9.89 2.02
C ALA A 252 -2.03 -10.53 1.92
N GLU A 253 -3.03 -9.99 2.61
CA GLU A 253 -4.39 -10.50 2.52
C GLU A 253 -5.21 -9.68 1.53
N TYR A 254 -5.88 -10.37 0.62
CA TYR A 254 -6.69 -9.76 -0.45
C TYR A 254 -8.18 -10.05 -0.31
N ARG A 255 -8.54 -11.02 0.52
CA ARG A 255 -9.92 -11.49 0.69
C ARG A 255 -10.66 -10.62 1.70
N ALA A 256 -11.84 -10.19 1.30
CA ALA A 256 -12.66 -9.31 2.11
C ALA A 256 -13.03 -9.93 3.46
N GLU A 257 -13.44 -11.18 3.44
CA GLU A 257 -13.89 -11.95 4.59
C GLU A 257 -12.78 -12.14 5.64
N LEU A 258 -11.52 -12.18 5.21
CA LEU A 258 -10.41 -12.33 6.15
C LEU A 258 -10.01 -11.00 6.79
N HIS A 259 -10.14 -9.89 6.10
CA HIS A 259 -10.05 -8.57 6.74
C HIS A 259 -11.13 -8.39 7.81
N GLU A 260 -12.36 -8.84 7.51
CA GLU A 260 -13.48 -8.82 8.47
C GLU A 260 -13.19 -9.68 9.70
N GLU A 261 -12.63 -10.86 9.49
CA GLU A 261 -12.23 -11.78 10.55
C GLU A 261 -11.16 -11.16 11.47
N LEU A 262 -10.13 -10.51 10.90
CA LEU A 262 -9.10 -9.82 11.68
C LEU A 262 -9.69 -8.72 12.58
N VAL A 263 -10.65 -7.94 12.06
CA VAL A 263 -11.30 -6.87 12.82
C VAL A 263 -12.24 -7.44 13.90
N HIS A 264 -13.10 -8.41 13.55
CA HIS A 264 -14.04 -9.00 14.49
C HIS A 264 -13.34 -9.74 15.64
N ARG A 265 -12.24 -10.42 15.38
CA ARG A 265 -11.40 -11.05 16.41
C ARG A 265 -10.55 -10.09 17.20
N ARG A 266 -10.50 -8.81 16.80
CA ARG A 266 -9.50 -7.86 17.31
C ARG A 266 -8.09 -8.43 17.25
N ALA A 267 -7.79 -9.12 16.13
CA ALA A 267 -6.52 -9.81 15.92
C ALA A 267 -5.36 -8.84 15.63
N VAL A 268 -5.67 -7.60 15.32
CA VAL A 268 -4.70 -6.56 15.03
C VAL A 268 -5.06 -5.25 15.74
N ARG A 269 -4.04 -4.46 16.04
CA ARG A 269 -4.21 -3.04 16.43
C ARG A 269 -4.30 -2.17 15.18
N PHE A 270 -3.52 -2.51 14.15
CA PHE A 270 -3.53 -1.83 12.86
C PHE A 270 -3.81 -2.84 11.76
N LEU A 271 -4.93 -2.68 11.07
CA LEU A 271 -5.22 -3.43 9.85
C LEU A 271 -4.42 -2.80 8.70
N GLN A 272 -3.36 -3.47 8.28
CA GLN A 272 -2.50 -3.00 7.20
C GLN A 272 -2.99 -3.52 5.85
N VAL A 273 -3.20 -2.59 4.91
CA VAL A 273 -3.68 -2.91 3.56
C VAL A 273 -3.01 -2.00 2.53
N ALA A 274 -2.70 -2.55 1.36
CA ALA A 274 -2.17 -1.77 0.24
C ALA A 274 -3.32 -1.31 -0.69
N PRO A 275 -3.51 0.00 -0.89
CA PRO A 275 -4.57 0.52 -1.77
C PRO A 275 -4.56 -0.09 -3.17
N ILE A 276 -3.35 -0.32 -3.72
CA ILE A 276 -3.12 -0.86 -5.05
C ILE A 276 -3.28 -2.39 -5.15
N ALA A 277 -3.62 -3.06 -4.03
CA ALA A 277 -3.75 -4.51 -3.95
C ALA A 277 -5.09 -4.98 -3.36
N CYS A 278 -5.67 -4.24 -2.43
CA CYS A 278 -6.83 -4.71 -1.64
C CYS A 278 -8.18 -4.56 -2.35
N GLY A 279 -8.23 -3.96 -3.53
CA GLY A 279 -9.45 -3.64 -4.26
C GLY A 279 -9.74 -2.14 -4.37
N GLY A 280 -8.71 -1.30 -4.17
CA GLY A 280 -8.76 0.15 -4.42
C GLY A 280 -9.46 0.97 -3.33
N ILE A 281 -9.83 2.18 -3.70
CA ILE A 281 -10.48 3.18 -2.83
C ILE A 281 -11.83 2.70 -2.30
N SER A 282 -12.62 2.03 -3.15
CA SER A 282 -13.93 1.49 -2.75
C SER A 282 -13.81 0.47 -1.63
N ARG A 283 -12.79 -0.40 -1.70
CA ARG A 283 -12.53 -1.37 -0.63
C ARG A 283 -12.01 -0.70 0.64
N LEU A 284 -11.13 0.28 0.53
CA LEU A 284 -10.66 1.05 1.69
C LEU A 284 -11.81 1.74 2.43
N ARG A 285 -12.79 2.29 1.71
CA ARG A 285 -14.01 2.87 2.32
C ARG A 285 -14.80 1.83 3.11
N ALA A 286 -14.96 0.63 2.57
CA ALA A 286 -15.63 -0.46 3.27
C ALA A 286 -14.88 -0.86 4.54
N LEU A 287 -13.55 -0.97 4.48
CA LEU A 287 -12.70 -1.29 5.63
C LEU A 287 -12.73 -0.18 6.70
N ALA A 288 -12.69 1.09 6.31
CA ALA A 288 -12.86 2.20 7.25
C ALA A 288 -14.22 2.15 7.95
N GLY A 289 -15.28 1.81 7.21
CA GLY A 289 -16.60 1.57 7.80
C GLY A 289 -16.61 0.43 8.81
N LEU A 290 -15.92 -0.66 8.50
CA LEU A 290 -15.81 -1.85 9.36
C LEU A 290 -15.03 -1.57 10.67
N THR A 291 -13.97 -0.77 10.60
CA THR A 291 -13.15 -0.46 11.79
C THR A 291 -13.74 0.65 12.67
N ARG A 292 -14.73 1.39 12.16
CA ARG A 292 -15.36 2.50 12.91
C ARG A 292 -16.02 2.00 14.18
N GLY A 293 -15.68 2.66 15.30
CA GLY A 293 -16.16 2.27 16.64
C GLY A 293 -15.47 1.05 17.25
N THR A 294 -14.42 0.53 16.62
CA THR A 294 -13.55 -0.50 17.17
C THR A 294 -12.22 0.09 17.64
N SER A 295 -11.36 -0.74 18.25
CA SER A 295 -9.97 -0.37 18.57
C SER A 295 -9.00 -0.55 17.41
N VAL A 296 -9.45 -1.02 16.26
CA VAL A 296 -8.63 -1.26 15.08
C VAL A 296 -8.59 -0.01 14.21
N GLU A 297 -7.41 0.41 13.81
CA GLU A 297 -7.19 1.49 12.85
C GLU A 297 -6.59 0.93 11.54
N LEU A 298 -6.73 1.68 10.46
CA LEU A 298 -6.11 1.33 9.19
C LEU A 298 -4.67 1.84 9.15
N SER A 299 -3.77 1.04 8.57
CA SER A 299 -2.43 1.46 8.16
C SER A 299 -2.28 1.15 6.68
N LEU A 300 -1.98 2.17 5.86
CA LEU A 300 -1.92 2.00 4.42
C LEU A 300 -0.48 1.72 3.99
N GLU A 301 -0.26 0.54 3.42
CA GLU A 301 1.02 0.17 2.84
C GLU A 301 1.21 0.83 1.48
N VAL A 302 2.43 1.34 1.26
CA VAL A 302 2.86 1.89 -0.02
C VAL A 302 4.23 1.31 -0.37
N SER A 303 4.22 0.14 -0.98
CA SER A 303 5.42 -0.55 -1.48
C SER A 303 5.49 -0.48 -3.01
N SER A 304 5.28 0.70 -3.58
CA SER A 304 5.31 0.92 -5.02
C SER A 304 5.59 2.39 -5.37
N THR A 305 4.87 2.96 -6.32
CA THR A 305 5.20 4.27 -6.87
C THR A 305 4.55 5.42 -6.11
N ALA A 306 4.86 6.58 -6.56
CA ALA A 306 4.25 7.81 -6.10
C ALA A 306 2.76 7.93 -6.42
N LEU A 307 2.24 7.21 -7.43
CA LEU A 307 0.79 7.11 -7.63
C LEU A 307 0.15 6.36 -6.45
N ALA A 308 0.74 5.23 -6.03
CA ALA A 308 0.28 4.49 -4.86
C ALA A 308 0.31 5.35 -3.59
N LEU A 309 1.39 6.12 -3.38
CA LEU A 309 1.49 7.06 -2.25
C LEU A 309 0.41 8.15 -2.33
N THR A 310 0.19 8.69 -3.51
CA THR A 310 -0.84 9.73 -3.71
C THR A 310 -2.24 9.18 -3.43
N ALA A 311 -2.57 8.00 -3.95
CA ALA A 311 -3.86 7.36 -3.71
C ALA A 311 -4.09 7.08 -2.20
N ALA A 312 -3.06 6.54 -1.53
CA ALA A 312 -3.09 6.31 -0.08
C ALA A 312 -3.27 7.62 0.70
N ALA A 313 -2.54 8.67 0.34
CA ALA A 313 -2.61 9.97 1.02
C ALA A 313 -3.95 10.67 0.78
N GLN A 314 -4.50 10.60 -0.44
CA GLN A 314 -5.83 11.12 -0.76
C GLN A 314 -6.91 10.43 0.08
N PHE A 315 -6.81 9.10 0.24
CA PHE A 315 -7.74 8.37 1.10
C PHE A 315 -7.55 8.74 2.57
N ALA A 316 -6.32 8.73 3.09
CA ALA A 316 -6.02 9.08 4.47
C ALA A 316 -6.47 10.50 4.84
N ALA A 317 -6.35 11.45 3.91
CA ALA A 317 -6.84 12.82 4.11
C ALA A 317 -8.38 12.93 4.20
N SER A 318 -9.11 11.90 3.78
CA SER A 318 -10.57 11.83 3.85
C SER A 318 -11.09 11.06 5.05
N GLU A 319 -10.26 10.29 5.76
CA GLU A 319 -10.75 9.29 6.72
C GLU A 319 -9.96 9.27 8.03
N ASN A 320 -10.66 9.53 9.15
CA ASN A 320 -10.07 9.55 10.50
C ASN A 320 -9.64 8.16 11.02
N GLN A 321 -10.10 7.09 10.38
CA GLN A 321 -9.74 5.72 10.76
C GLN A 321 -8.36 5.28 10.24
N VAL A 322 -7.67 6.14 9.47
CA VAL A 322 -6.31 5.88 8.99
C VAL A 322 -5.30 6.47 9.97
N ALA A 323 -4.58 5.60 10.65
CA ALA A 323 -3.51 5.99 11.57
C ALA A 323 -2.23 6.38 10.80
N HIS A 324 -1.87 5.59 9.79
CA HIS A 324 -0.60 5.74 9.09
C HIS A 324 -0.71 5.53 7.59
N VAL A 325 0.21 6.17 6.86
CA VAL A 325 0.57 5.87 5.46
C VAL A 325 2.05 5.55 5.39
N GLU A 326 2.42 4.47 4.74
CA GLU A 326 3.82 4.11 4.54
C GLU A 326 4.50 5.07 3.56
N TYR A 327 5.71 5.51 3.91
CA TYR A 327 6.66 6.15 3.02
C TYR A 327 7.88 5.23 2.90
N HIS A 328 7.90 4.39 1.86
CA HIS A 328 8.96 3.39 1.72
C HIS A 328 10.12 3.91 0.88
N THR A 329 11.29 4.07 1.50
CA THR A 329 12.46 4.72 0.90
C THR A 329 13.07 4.01 -0.32
N ILE A 330 12.80 2.72 -0.49
CA ILE A 330 13.19 1.98 -1.70
C ILE A 330 12.57 2.56 -2.98
N HIS A 331 11.51 3.34 -2.82
CA HIS A 331 10.76 3.94 -3.90
C HIS A 331 11.07 5.43 -4.08
N ASP A 332 12.06 5.99 -3.36
CA ASP A 332 12.42 7.41 -3.47
C ASP A 332 12.64 7.82 -4.93
N VAL A 333 13.22 6.94 -5.77
CA VAL A 333 13.41 7.18 -7.20
C VAL A 333 12.08 7.36 -7.94
N PHE A 334 11.03 6.64 -7.55
CA PHE A 334 9.70 6.82 -8.11
C PHE A 334 8.98 8.06 -7.58
N PHE A 335 9.39 8.56 -6.40
CA PHE A 335 8.83 9.76 -5.84
C PHE A 335 9.37 11.03 -6.50
N ASP A 336 10.56 10.96 -7.11
CA ASP A 336 11.10 12.03 -7.96
C ASP A 336 10.25 12.24 -9.24
N TRP A 337 9.47 11.26 -9.67
CA TRP A 337 8.49 11.44 -10.75
C TRP A 337 7.39 12.43 -10.41
N LEU A 338 7.24 12.70 -9.14
CA LEU A 338 6.25 13.63 -8.68
C LEU A 338 6.92 14.94 -8.27
N SER A 339 7.11 15.82 -9.22
CA SER A 339 7.24 17.25 -8.94
C SER A 339 6.11 17.77 -8.03
N ILE A 340 5.08 16.95 -7.83
CA ILE A 340 3.84 17.22 -7.09
C ILE A 340 3.83 16.52 -5.73
N CYS A 341 4.46 15.35 -5.56
CA CYS A 341 4.62 14.67 -4.27
C CYS A 341 5.74 15.34 -3.46
N ARG A 342 5.39 16.40 -2.81
CA ARG A 342 6.30 16.97 -1.81
C ARG A 342 6.51 15.94 -0.73
N LEU A 343 7.77 15.60 -0.48
CA LEU A 343 8.16 14.76 0.64
C LEU A 343 7.45 15.23 1.94
N PRO A 344 7.05 14.31 2.82
CA PRO A 344 6.42 14.66 4.08
C PRO A 344 7.16 15.79 4.79
N LYS A 345 6.42 16.70 5.40
CA LYS A 345 6.95 17.75 6.25
C LYS A 345 7.51 17.15 7.54
N ALA A 346 8.05 17.98 8.40
CA ALA A 346 8.43 17.56 9.76
C ALA A 346 7.28 16.73 10.39
N ASN A 347 7.63 15.69 11.15
CA ASN A 347 6.68 14.76 11.80
C ASN A 347 5.89 13.83 10.84
N GLY A 348 6.33 13.65 9.58
CA GLY A 348 5.67 12.76 8.64
C GLY A 348 4.33 13.28 8.08
N GLU A 349 3.96 14.53 8.35
CA GLU A 349 2.73 15.09 7.78
C GLU A 349 2.86 15.26 6.27
N TYR A 350 1.90 14.74 5.54
CA TYR A 350 1.83 14.80 4.10
C TYR A 350 0.48 15.37 3.63
N MET A 351 0.55 16.44 2.86
CA MET A 351 -0.63 17.04 2.23
C MET A 351 -0.77 16.46 0.83
N PRO A 352 -1.86 15.72 0.53
CA PRO A 352 -2.07 15.21 -0.82
C PRO A 352 -2.24 16.37 -1.83
N PRO A 353 -2.03 16.10 -3.13
CA PRO A 353 -2.25 17.11 -4.17
C PRO A 353 -3.64 17.74 -4.09
N ALA A 354 -3.71 19.05 -4.31
CA ALA A 354 -4.96 19.79 -4.29
C ALA A 354 -5.65 19.90 -5.68
N ALA A 355 -4.99 19.43 -6.73
CA ALA A 355 -5.57 19.39 -8.07
C ALA A 355 -6.76 18.42 -8.14
N PRO A 356 -7.71 18.59 -9.07
CA PRO A 356 -8.80 17.64 -9.29
C PRO A 356 -8.30 16.22 -9.54
N GLY A 357 -9.04 15.22 -9.08
CA GLY A 357 -8.65 13.82 -9.17
C GLY A 357 -7.66 13.42 -8.08
N LEU A 358 -6.76 12.52 -8.43
CA LEU A 358 -5.57 12.19 -7.64
C LEU A 358 -4.54 13.33 -7.64
N GLY A 359 -4.63 14.22 -8.64
CA GLY A 359 -3.59 15.22 -8.88
C GLY A 359 -2.30 14.61 -9.45
N PHE A 360 -2.42 13.51 -10.19
CA PHE A 360 -1.33 12.76 -10.78
C PHE A 360 -1.61 12.45 -12.26
N SER A 361 -0.57 12.38 -13.08
CA SER A 361 -0.65 11.96 -14.48
C SER A 361 0.62 11.21 -14.88
N LEU A 362 0.47 10.20 -15.73
CA LEU A 362 1.60 9.50 -16.36
C LEU A 362 2.19 10.26 -17.56
N ALA A 363 1.58 11.37 -17.97
CA ALA A 363 2.08 12.15 -19.10
C ALA A 363 3.49 12.72 -18.82
N GLY A 364 4.42 12.45 -19.72
CA GLY A 364 5.81 12.90 -19.59
C GLY A 364 6.69 12.03 -18.68
N LEU A 365 6.15 10.94 -18.11
CA LEU A 365 6.94 9.98 -17.35
C LEU A 365 7.51 8.89 -18.28
N ASP A 366 8.61 8.29 -17.84
CA ASP A 366 9.25 7.14 -18.50
C ASP A 366 8.46 5.86 -18.21
N VAL A 367 7.36 5.70 -18.96
CA VAL A 367 6.48 4.53 -18.87
C VAL A 367 6.27 3.94 -20.26
N GLU A 368 6.33 2.63 -20.35
CA GLU A 368 6.20 1.91 -21.62
C GLU A 368 4.79 1.38 -21.85
N PRO A 369 4.23 1.56 -23.07
CA PRO A 369 2.95 0.92 -23.41
C PRO A 369 3.10 -0.60 -23.41
N ALA A 370 2.21 -1.28 -22.66
CA ALA A 370 2.20 -2.74 -22.58
C ALA A 370 0.94 -3.35 -23.24
N PHE A 371 -0.19 -2.63 -23.21
CA PHE A 371 -1.44 -3.11 -23.79
C PHE A 371 -2.43 -1.96 -23.96
N GLU A 372 -3.26 -2.05 -25.01
CA GLU A 372 -4.40 -1.14 -25.21
C GLU A 372 -5.61 -1.89 -25.77
N MET A 373 -6.80 -1.53 -25.28
CA MET A 373 -8.10 -1.97 -25.83
C MET A 373 -9.00 -0.75 -26.00
N ARG A 374 -9.66 -0.66 -27.15
CA ARG A 374 -10.60 0.42 -27.46
C ARG A 374 -11.99 -0.12 -27.77
N ASP A 375 -12.98 0.66 -27.41
CA ASP A 375 -14.32 0.51 -27.94
C ASP A 375 -14.39 1.19 -29.32
N TYR A 376 -14.35 0.42 -30.37
CA TYR A 376 -14.59 0.92 -31.70
C TYR A 376 -16.10 1.09 -31.93
N PRO A 377 -16.54 2.16 -32.57
CA PRO A 377 -17.94 2.42 -32.87
C PRO A 377 -18.57 1.37 -33.77
#